data_2589b38c1eabfef3c2e057b732d31e91
#
_entry.id   2589b38c1eabfef3c2e057b732d31e91
#
_cell.length_a   1.000
_cell.length_b   1.000
_cell.length_c   1.000
_cell.angle_alpha   90.00
_cell.angle_beta   90.00
_cell.angle_gamma   90.00
#
_symmetry.space_group_name_H-M   'P 1'
#
loop_
_entity.id
_entity.type
_entity.pdbx_description
1 polymer ?
#
loop_
_entity_poly.entity_id
_entity_poly.type
_entity_poly.pdbx_seq_one_letter_code
_entity_poly.pdbx_strand_id
1 'polypeptide(L)'
;MTHTKAKFIWKTFKELSSDELYAIIHLRQKVFIVEQDCPYIDADYTDQDAFHLLAYEDNELLGYLRAFKPGIKYEGSSLGRIVTEINSRGLGVGKEITKEGVNFLGKKYPDSEIIISAQHRLKSFYTDLGFTSRGKVYLEDDIDHIQMYFIPSQ
;
A
#
# COMPACT_ATOMS: atom_id res chain seq x y z
N MET A 1 -7.68 -0.47 21.17
CA MET A 1 -8.21 0.80 20.66
C MET A 1 -7.28 1.30 19.57
N THR A 2 -7.81 1.42 18.37
CA THR A 2 -7.03 2.01 17.30
C THR A 2 -7.07 3.53 17.46
N HIS A 3 -5.90 4.12 17.46
CA HIS A 3 -5.78 5.57 17.57
C HIS A 3 -4.61 6.02 16.74
N THR A 4 -4.89 6.85 15.77
CA THR A 4 -3.82 7.46 14.98
C THR A 4 -4.09 8.95 14.82
N LYS A 5 -3.03 9.74 14.99
CA LYS A 5 -3.04 11.17 14.75
C LYS A 5 -2.42 11.50 13.39
N ALA A 6 -2.18 10.49 12.57
CA ALA A 6 -1.51 10.68 11.29
C ALA A 6 -2.35 11.53 10.35
N LYS A 7 -1.70 12.43 9.65
CA LYS A 7 -2.29 13.19 8.55
C LYS A 7 -2.00 12.47 7.26
N PHE A 8 -3.01 12.31 6.43
CA PHE A 8 -2.92 11.63 5.15
C PHE A 8 -2.84 12.65 4.03
N ILE A 9 -1.81 12.52 3.20
CA ILE A 9 -1.58 13.41 2.06
C ILE A 9 -1.41 12.55 0.82
N TRP A 10 -2.20 12.86 -0.22
CA TRP A 10 -2.09 12.20 -1.52
C TRP A 10 -1.32 13.08 -2.49
N LYS A 11 -0.37 12.49 -3.19
CA LYS A 11 0.42 13.19 -4.22
C LYS A 11 0.68 12.28 -5.42
N THR A 12 0.70 12.90 -6.60
CA THR A 12 1.26 12.23 -7.78
C THR A 12 2.78 12.23 -7.65
N PHE A 13 3.47 11.45 -8.48
CA PHE A 13 4.93 11.41 -8.44
C PHE A 13 5.55 12.80 -8.65
N LYS A 14 5.01 13.56 -9.60
CA LYS A 14 5.54 14.90 -9.89
C LYS A 14 5.31 15.91 -8.77
N GLU A 15 4.30 15.70 -7.97
CA GLU A 15 4.00 16.56 -6.82
C GLU A 15 4.88 16.26 -5.60
N LEU A 16 5.53 15.08 -5.57
CA LEU A 16 6.45 14.73 -4.49
C LEU A 16 7.69 15.60 -4.53
N SER A 17 8.09 16.14 -3.39
CA SER A 17 9.40 16.77 -3.26
C SER A 17 10.49 15.70 -3.23
N SER A 18 11.73 16.12 -3.45
CA SER A 18 12.88 15.22 -3.34
C SER A 18 12.96 14.60 -1.95
N ASP A 19 12.71 15.41 -0.91
CA ASP A 19 12.75 14.93 0.47
C ASP A 19 11.64 13.92 0.75
N GLU A 20 10.45 14.16 0.23
CA GLU A 20 9.33 13.22 0.37
C GLU A 20 9.63 11.89 -0.32
N LEU A 21 10.13 11.95 -1.54
CA LEU A 21 10.50 10.75 -2.27
C LEU A 21 11.60 9.98 -1.55
N TYR A 22 12.61 10.69 -1.03
CA TYR A 22 13.69 10.05 -0.29
C TYR A 22 13.16 9.34 0.95
N ALA A 23 12.27 9.99 1.70
CA ALA A 23 11.66 9.38 2.90
C ALA A 23 10.85 8.13 2.56
N ILE A 24 10.10 8.16 1.46
CA ILE A 24 9.34 7.02 0.97
C ILE A 24 10.27 5.85 0.65
N ILE A 25 11.31 6.10 -0.13
CA ILE A 25 12.26 5.05 -0.53
C ILE A 25 13.00 4.49 0.69
N HIS A 26 13.38 5.35 1.61
CA HIS A 26 14.04 4.91 2.85
C HIS A 26 13.14 3.97 3.66
N LEU A 27 11.89 4.34 3.86
CA LEU A 27 10.93 3.52 4.61
C LEU A 27 10.68 2.17 3.92
N ARG A 28 10.51 2.18 2.60
CA ARG A 28 10.30 0.96 1.82
C ARG A 28 11.50 0.01 1.91
N GLN A 29 12.72 0.53 1.79
CA GLN A 29 13.92 -0.29 1.92
C GLN A 29 14.06 -0.87 3.33
N LYS A 30 13.82 -0.03 4.34
CA LYS A 30 13.96 -0.42 5.74
C LYS A 30 13.08 -1.62 6.09
N VAL A 31 11.84 -1.64 5.58
CA VAL A 31 10.88 -2.69 5.90
C VAL A 31 10.94 -3.85 4.91
N PHE A 32 10.81 -3.57 3.61
CA PHE A 32 10.69 -4.64 2.63
C PHE A 32 12.00 -5.36 2.35
N ILE A 33 13.12 -4.66 2.43
CA ILE A 33 14.42 -5.23 2.11
C ILE A 33 15.15 -5.69 3.38
N VAL A 34 15.34 -4.77 4.32
CA VAL A 34 16.16 -5.04 5.50
C VAL A 34 15.42 -5.88 6.52
N GLU A 35 14.25 -5.42 6.97
CA GLU A 35 13.48 -6.13 8.00
C GLU A 35 13.02 -7.50 7.54
N GLN A 36 12.52 -7.61 6.31
CA GLN A 36 12.03 -8.88 5.75
C GLN A 36 13.16 -9.76 5.22
N ASP A 37 14.39 -9.27 5.25
CA ASP A 37 15.55 -9.99 4.75
C ASP A 37 15.29 -10.54 3.33
N CYS A 38 14.85 -9.65 2.45
CA CYS A 38 14.42 -10.01 1.10
C CYS A 38 15.15 -9.14 0.07
N PRO A 39 16.27 -9.61 -0.49
CA PRO A 39 17.03 -8.81 -1.44
C PRO A 39 16.36 -8.78 -2.81
N TYR A 40 15.73 -7.67 -3.13
CA TYR A 40 15.18 -7.41 -4.46
C TYR A 40 15.24 -5.92 -4.74
N ILE A 41 15.00 -5.54 -6.00
CA ILE A 41 15.00 -4.12 -6.37
C ILE A 41 13.59 -3.58 -6.18
N ASP A 42 13.39 -2.87 -5.07
CA ASP A 42 12.09 -2.33 -4.71
C ASP A 42 11.62 -1.21 -5.66
N ALA A 43 12.54 -0.37 -6.12
CA ALA A 43 12.24 0.68 -7.09
C ALA A 43 12.05 0.04 -8.47
N ASP A 44 10.83 -0.03 -8.95
CA ASP A 44 10.44 -0.83 -10.12
C ASP A 44 10.05 0.01 -11.34
N TYR A 45 10.37 1.30 -11.32
CA TYR A 45 10.02 2.27 -12.37
C TYR A 45 8.51 2.41 -12.62
N THR A 46 7.67 2.02 -11.67
CA THR A 46 6.23 2.27 -11.76
C THR A 46 5.74 3.32 -10.77
N ASP A 47 6.62 3.79 -9.88
CA ASP A 47 6.26 4.87 -8.94
C ASP A 47 5.82 6.13 -9.68
N GLN A 48 6.36 6.36 -10.88
CA GLN A 48 6.02 7.52 -11.70
C GLN A 48 4.55 7.52 -12.14
N ASP A 49 3.91 6.35 -12.19
CA ASP A 49 2.52 6.18 -12.59
C ASP A 49 1.55 6.04 -11.42
N ALA A 50 2.06 6.14 -10.21
CA ALA A 50 1.27 5.90 -8.99
C ALA A 50 0.76 7.19 -8.38
N PHE A 51 -0.33 7.04 -7.61
CA PHE A 51 -0.71 8.00 -6.56
C PHE A 51 -0.04 7.55 -5.27
N HIS A 52 0.51 8.49 -4.52
CA HIS A 52 1.28 8.20 -3.31
C HIS A 52 0.53 8.72 -2.09
N LEU A 53 0.26 7.85 -1.14
CA LEU A 53 -0.32 8.23 0.15
C LEU A 53 0.80 8.28 1.19
N LEU A 54 0.98 9.44 1.80
CA LEU A 54 1.95 9.65 2.87
C LEU A 54 1.18 9.90 4.18
N ALA A 55 1.49 9.12 5.19
CA ALA A 55 0.91 9.28 6.51
C ALA A 55 1.97 9.87 7.45
N TYR A 56 1.75 11.10 7.88
CA TYR A 56 2.67 11.85 8.72
C TYR A 56 2.13 12.09 10.11
N GLU A 57 3.00 12.08 11.09
CA GLU A 57 2.74 12.60 12.43
C GLU A 57 3.97 13.40 12.84
N ASP A 58 3.78 14.66 13.20
CA ASP A 58 4.87 15.56 13.63
C ASP A 58 6.07 15.57 12.67
N ASN A 59 5.79 15.71 11.37
CA ASN A 59 6.78 15.73 10.29
C ASN A 59 7.54 14.42 10.09
N GLU A 60 7.11 13.34 10.76
CA GLU A 60 7.70 12.01 10.58
C GLU A 60 6.79 11.14 9.72
N LEU A 61 7.37 10.49 8.72
CA LEU A 61 6.62 9.58 7.85
C LEU A 61 6.40 8.26 8.59
N LEU A 62 5.16 7.99 8.98
CA LEU A 62 4.80 6.78 9.73
C LEU A 62 4.35 5.64 8.83
N GLY A 63 3.84 5.96 7.66
CA GLY A 63 3.30 4.95 6.77
C GLY A 63 3.15 5.47 5.36
N TYR A 64 2.97 4.53 4.44
CA TYR A 64 2.93 4.83 3.02
C TYR A 64 2.18 3.73 2.29
N LEU A 65 1.52 4.08 1.21
CA LEU A 65 1.12 3.14 0.16
C LEU A 65 1.12 3.83 -1.19
N ARG A 66 1.17 3.04 -2.25
CA ARG A 66 0.96 3.56 -3.60
C ARG A 66 -0.30 2.95 -4.20
N ALA A 67 -0.99 3.74 -5.01
CA ALA A 67 -2.22 3.33 -5.66
C ALA A 67 -2.09 3.53 -7.17
N PHE A 68 -2.69 2.64 -7.94
CA PHE A 68 -2.62 2.69 -9.42
C PHE A 68 -4.02 2.73 -10.00
N LYS A 69 -4.20 3.54 -11.04
CA LYS A 69 -5.41 3.51 -11.84
C LYS A 69 -5.55 2.17 -12.56
N PRO A 70 -6.76 1.80 -13.02
CA PRO A 70 -6.94 0.59 -13.82
C PRO A 70 -6.03 0.57 -15.03
N GLY A 71 -5.48 -0.62 -15.33
CA GLY A 71 -4.68 -0.84 -16.52
C GLY A 71 -3.17 -0.68 -16.34
N ILE A 72 -2.69 -0.28 -15.16
CA ILE A 72 -1.25 -0.16 -14.91
C ILE A 72 -0.68 -1.49 -14.39
N LYS A 73 -1.18 -1.97 -13.27
CA LYS A 73 -0.72 -3.24 -12.67
C LYS A 73 -1.63 -4.40 -13.03
N TYR A 74 -2.92 -4.13 -13.08
CA TYR A 74 -3.99 -5.09 -13.38
C TYR A 74 -5.04 -4.39 -14.22
N GLU A 75 -6.00 -5.14 -14.72
CA GLU A 75 -7.17 -4.56 -15.37
C GLU A 75 -7.91 -3.59 -14.46
N GLY A 76 -8.03 -3.95 -13.18
CA GLY A 76 -8.61 -3.07 -12.16
C GLY A 76 -7.58 -2.13 -11.56
N SER A 77 -8.04 -1.27 -10.66
CA SER A 77 -7.14 -0.44 -9.86
C SER A 77 -6.39 -1.30 -8.84
N SER A 78 -5.35 -0.76 -8.23
CA SER A 78 -4.50 -1.54 -7.33
C SER A 78 -3.91 -0.70 -6.22
N LEU A 79 -3.64 -1.35 -5.10
CA LEU A 79 -2.85 -0.81 -4.00
C LEU A 79 -1.62 -1.69 -3.82
N GLY A 80 -0.50 -1.09 -3.43
CA GLY A 80 0.70 -1.84 -3.13
C GLY A 80 1.68 -1.05 -2.30
N ARG A 81 2.79 -1.69 -1.96
CA ARG A 81 3.84 -1.11 -1.11
C ARG A 81 3.26 -0.50 0.17
N ILE A 82 2.30 -1.19 0.78
CA ILE A 82 1.69 -0.77 2.04
C ILE A 82 2.69 -1.04 3.15
N VAL A 83 3.13 0.00 3.83
CA VAL A 83 4.23 -0.11 4.80
C VAL A 83 4.02 0.87 5.95
N THR A 84 4.41 0.45 7.16
CA THR A 84 4.40 1.31 8.33
C THR A 84 5.75 1.26 9.02
N GLU A 85 6.11 2.38 9.64
CA GLU A 85 7.31 2.45 10.50
C GLU A 85 7.14 1.46 11.65
N ILE A 86 8.22 0.77 12.00
CA ILE A 86 8.20 -0.28 13.04
C ILE A 86 7.60 0.23 14.34
N ASN A 87 8.01 1.43 14.75
CA ASN A 87 7.58 2.00 16.04
C ASN A 87 6.11 2.45 16.05
N SER A 88 5.46 2.52 14.90
CA SER A 88 4.05 2.90 14.80
C SER A 88 3.13 1.69 14.70
N ARG A 89 3.66 0.48 14.69
CA ARG A 89 2.87 -0.74 14.60
C ARG A 89 2.09 -0.98 15.89
N GLY A 90 0.90 -1.57 15.75
CA GLY A 90 -0.01 -1.76 16.88
C GLY A 90 -0.88 -0.54 17.18
N LEU A 91 -0.66 0.58 16.49
CA LEU A 91 -1.46 1.80 16.65
C LEU A 91 -2.56 1.95 15.60
N GLY A 92 -2.69 0.97 14.69
CA GLY A 92 -3.73 0.99 13.66
C GLY A 92 -3.38 1.77 12.40
N VAL A 93 -2.15 2.24 12.25
CA VAL A 93 -1.75 3.05 11.08
C VAL A 93 -1.90 2.26 9.79
N GLY A 94 -1.44 1.01 9.74
CA GLY A 94 -1.56 0.16 8.55
C GLY A 94 -2.99 -0.05 8.10
N LYS A 95 -3.89 -0.27 9.05
CA LYS A 95 -5.32 -0.42 8.79
C LYS A 95 -5.90 0.88 8.23
N GLU A 96 -5.57 2.02 8.84
CA GLU A 96 -6.10 3.31 8.42
C GLU A 96 -5.62 3.72 7.04
N ILE A 97 -4.33 3.54 6.73
CA ILE A 97 -3.83 3.87 5.38
C ILE A 97 -4.44 2.95 4.32
N THR A 98 -4.66 1.67 4.63
CA THR A 98 -5.29 0.75 3.69
C THR A 98 -6.74 1.16 3.41
N LYS A 99 -7.49 1.51 4.45
CA LYS A 99 -8.85 2.03 4.30
C LYS A 99 -8.88 3.30 3.46
N GLU A 100 -7.94 4.19 3.71
CA GLU A 100 -7.84 5.44 2.95
C GLU A 100 -7.56 5.16 1.46
N GLY A 101 -6.68 4.19 1.18
CA GLY A 101 -6.40 3.77 -0.19
C GLY A 101 -7.62 3.19 -0.89
N VAL A 102 -8.36 2.34 -0.19
CA VAL A 102 -9.60 1.75 -0.71
C VAL A 102 -10.62 2.84 -1.02
N ASN A 103 -10.81 3.78 -0.10
CA ASN A 103 -11.74 4.89 -0.28
C ASN A 103 -11.35 5.78 -1.45
N PHE A 104 -10.07 6.10 -1.56
CA PHE A 104 -9.54 6.92 -2.66
C PHE A 104 -9.83 6.28 -4.02
N LEU A 105 -9.48 5.01 -4.17
CA LEU A 105 -9.70 4.29 -5.44
C LEU A 105 -11.18 4.06 -5.72
N GLY A 106 -11.96 3.77 -4.69
CA GLY A 106 -13.40 3.56 -4.84
C GLY A 106 -14.14 4.80 -5.31
N LYS A 107 -13.69 5.98 -4.86
CA LYS A 107 -14.28 7.26 -5.31
C LYS A 107 -13.81 7.64 -6.71
N LYS A 108 -12.54 7.38 -7.02
CA LYS A 108 -11.95 7.77 -8.29
C LYS A 108 -12.32 6.83 -9.43
N TYR A 109 -12.42 5.53 -9.13
CA TYR A 109 -12.72 4.49 -10.12
C TYR A 109 -13.81 3.55 -9.59
N PRO A 110 -15.05 4.05 -9.41
CA PRO A 110 -16.11 3.27 -8.73
C PRO A 110 -16.55 2.01 -9.48
N ASP A 111 -16.29 1.95 -10.77
CA ASP A 111 -16.68 0.79 -11.59
C ASP A 111 -15.58 -0.26 -11.70
N SER A 112 -14.46 -0.04 -11.01
CA SER A 112 -13.30 -0.93 -11.07
C SER A 112 -13.11 -1.65 -9.75
N GLU A 113 -12.91 -2.97 -9.81
CA GLU A 113 -12.44 -3.67 -8.62
C GLU A 113 -11.01 -3.24 -8.30
N ILE A 114 -10.66 -3.36 -7.02
CA ILE A 114 -9.30 -3.08 -6.52
C ILE A 114 -8.60 -4.42 -6.36
N ILE A 115 -7.46 -4.59 -7.02
CA ILE A 115 -6.72 -5.86 -7.01
C ILE A 115 -5.38 -5.65 -6.32
N ILE A 116 -5.03 -6.56 -5.42
CA ILE A 116 -3.76 -6.52 -4.70
C ILE A 116 -3.06 -7.88 -4.78
N SER A 117 -1.74 -7.86 -4.67
CA SER A 117 -0.92 -9.04 -4.44
C SER A 117 -0.51 -9.01 -2.98
N ALA A 118 -1.24 -9.74 -2.15
CA ALA A 118 -1.06 -9.72 -0.71
C ALA A 118 -0.07 -10.79 -0.28
N GLN A 119 0.84 -10.46 0.65
CA GLN A 119 1.61 -11.50 1.32
C GLN A 119 0.64 -12.45 2.01
N HIS A 120 0.79 -13.73 1.79
CA HIS A 120 -0.19 -14.74 2.25
C HIS A 120 -0.43 -14.67 3.77
N ARG A 121 0.61 -14.39 4.54
CA ARG A 121 0.48 -14.25 6.00
C ARG A 121 -0.43 -13.10 6.42
N LEU A 122 -0.73 -12.16 5.51
CA LEU A 122 -1.60 -11.00 5.77
C LEU A 122 -3.00 -11.18 5.20
N LYS A 123 -3.35 -12.37 4.73
CA LYS A 123 -4.66 -12.64 4.15
C LYS A 123 -5.80 -12.24 5.09
N SER A 124 -5.72 -12.60 6.37
CA SER A 124 -6.75 -12.25 7.35
C SER A 124 -6.88 -10.74 7.54
N PHE A 125 -5.76 -10.02 7.53
CA PHE A 125 -5.76 -8.57 7.65
C PHE A 125 -6.58 -7.93 6.51
N TYR A 126 -6.34 -8.36 5.29
CA TYR A 126 -7.08 -7.82 4.13
C TYR A 126 -8.51 -8.31 4.08
N THR A 127 -8.77 -9.56 4.49
CA THR A 127 -10.13 -10.10 4.57
C THR A 127 -10.98 -9.28 5.52
N ASP A 128 -10.42 -8.89 6.66
CA ASP A 128 -11.13 -8.06 7.65
C ASP A 128 -11.44 -6.66 7.09
N LEU A 129 -10.71 -6.21 6.09
CA LEU A 129 -10.95 -4.93 5.42
C LEU A 129 -11.89 -5.03 4.21
N GLY A 130 -12.43 -6.23 3.95
CA GLY A 130 -13.41 -6.45 2.89
C GLY A 130 -12.85 -7.06 1.61
N PHE A 131 -11.60 -7.45 1.59
CA PHE A 131 -11.00 -8.11 0.43
C PHE A 131 -11.34 -9.60 0.42
N THR A 132 -11.43 -10.16 -0.77
CA THR A 132 -11.64 -11.59 -1.00
C THR A 132 -10.45 -12.16 -1.76
N SER A 133 -9.99 -13.35 -1.38
CA SER A 133 -8.88 -13.99 -2.08
C SER A 133 -9.33 -14.61 -3.41
N ARG A 134 -8.40 -14.68 -4.37
CA ARG A 134 -8.63 -15.22 -5.70
C ARG A 134 -7.42 -16.02 -6.14
N GLY A 135 -7.67 -17.26 -6.58
CA GLY A 135 -6.62 -18.10 -7.12
C GLY A 135 -5.77 -18.79 -6.06
N LYS A 136 -4.60 -19.24 -6.46
CA LYS A 136 -3.69 -20.01 -5.62
C LYS A 136 -2.59 -19.14 -5.05
N VAL A 137 -1.97 -19.61 -3.97
CA VAL A 137 -0.74 -19.03 -3.43
C VAL A 137 0.37 -19.15 -4.46
N TYR A 138 1.16 -18.09 -4.63
CA TYR A 138 2.30 -18.03 -5.55
C TYR A 138 3.47 -17.31 -4.89
N LEU A 139 4.66 -17.53 -5.42
CA LEU A 139 5.85 -16.84 -4.92
C LEU A 139 6.03 -15.51 -5.64
N GLU A 140 6.32 -14.47 -4.87
CA GLU A 140 6.73 -13.16 -5.35
C GLU A 140 7.90 -12.72 -4.47
N ASP A 141 9.07 -12.52 -5.06
CA ASP A 141 10.30 -12.22 -4.32
C ASP A 141 10.57 -13.23 -3.19
N ASP A 142 10.35 -14.53 -3.50
CA ASP A 142 10.52 -15.65 -2.57
C ASP A 142 9.61 -15.62 -1.34
N ILE A 143 8.55 -14.84 -1.36
CA ILE A 143 7.56 -14.76 -0.29
C ILE A 143 6.21 -15.24 -0.84
N ASP A 144 5.50 -16.08 -0.06
CA ASP A 144 4.17 -16.54 -0.43
C ASP A 144 3.20 -15.37 -0.51
N HIS A 145 2.52 -15.26 -1.66
CA HIS A 145 1.52 -14.23 -1.94
C HIS A 145 0.23 -14.86 -2.41
N ILE A 146 -0.86 -14.11 -2.32
CA ILE A 146 -2.15 -14.47 -2.88
C ILE A 146 -2.81 -13.22 -3.46
N GLN A 147 -3.43 -13.37 -4.62
CA GLN A 147 -4.18 -12.25 -5.19
C GLN A 147 -5.48 -12.05 -4.41
N MET A 148 -5.80 -10.81 -4.10
CA MET A 148 -7.06 -10.47 -3.44
C MET A 148 -7.70 -9.29 -4.18
N TYR A 149 -9.01 -9.15 -4.03
CA TYR A 149 -9.75 -8.08 -4.69
C TYR A 149 -10.81 -7.51 -3.77
N PHE A 150 -11.20 -6.28 -4.05
CA PHE A 150 -12.23 -5.54 -3.34
C PHE A 150 -13.14 -4.86 -4.37
N ILE A 151 -14.45 -4.99 -4.18
CA ILE A 151 -15.44 -4.36 -5.06
C ILE A 151 -15.97 -3.11 -4.35
N PRO A 152 -15.68 -1.89 -4.87
CA PRO A 152 -16.19 -0.67 -4.24
C PRO A 152 -17.70 -0.65 -4.18
N SER A 153 -18.25 -0.16 -3.07
CA SER A 153 -19.69 0.09 -2.93
C SER A 153 -20.07 1.35 -3.70
N GLN A 154 -21.19 1.31 -4.36
CA GLN A 154 -21.72 2.47 -5.07
C GLN A 154 -22.71 3.24 -4.20
#